data_455ec06d010962b75f5ce28b7a006fdb
#
_entry.id   455ec06d010962b75f5ce28b7a006fdb
#
_cell.length_a   1.000
_cell.length_b   1.000
_cell.length_c   1.000
_cell.angle_alpha   90.00
_cell.angle_beta   90.00
_cell.angle_gamma   90.00
#
_symmetry.space_group_name_H-M   'P 1'
#
loop_
_entity.id
_entity.type
_entity.pdbx_description
1 polymer ?
#
loop_
_entity_poly.entity_id
_entity_poly.type
_entity_poly.pdbx_seq_one_letter_code
_entity_poly.pdbx_strand_id
1 'polypeptide(L)'
;MSSSAPKQFSAAPSMQIDGAKKYTATLDTSLGTMKADLFVSDAPTTVNNFVFLARQGFYDGVTFHRVINNFMAQTGDPTGTGTGGPGYRFNDEPVSRKYERGTLAMANAGPNTNGSQFFIIHKDYPLPPSYTIFGKVSEGLDVLDKIATSPTGPGKGGPDTPRTPITINSITIAES
;
A
#
# COMPACT_ATOMS: atom_id res chain seq x y z
N MET A 1 0.49 15.49 19.95
CA MET A 1 -0.83 15.17 19.46
C MET A 1 -0.74 14.74 17.99
N SER A 2 -1.32 13.63 17.67
CA SER A 2 -1.28 13.14 16.32
C SER A 2 -2.06 14.04 15.37
N SER A 3 -1.64 14.07 14.12
CA SER A 3 -2.34 14.77 13.06
C SER A 3 -3.78 14.27 12.97
N SER A 4 -4.71 15.18 12.74
CA SER A 4 -6.11 14.87 12.50
C SER A 4 -6.38 14.65 11.01
N ALA A 5 -5.43 14.06 10.26
CA ALA A 5 -5.63 13.75 8.87
C ALA A 5 -6.91 12.93 8.67
N PRO A 6 -7.72 13.25 7.65
CA PRO A 6 -8.95 12.51 7.39
C PRO A 6 -8.67 11.04 7.10
N LYS A 7 -9.46 10.15 7.69
CA LYS A 7 -9.37 8.70 7.45
C LYS A 7 -10.60 8.15 6.73
N GLN A 8 -11.60 8.98 6.49
CA GLN A 8 -12.82 8.59 5.78
C GLN A 8 -13.22 9.68 4.78
N PHE A 9 -13.62 9.25 3.61
CA PHE A 9 -14.07 10.13 2.51
C PHE A 9 -15.39 9.61 1.98
N SER A 10 -16.22 10.51 1.47
CA SER A 10 -17.55 10.16 0.97
C SER A 10 -17.52 9.54 -0.44
N ALA A 11 -16.45 9.73 -1.18
CA ALA A 11 -16.33 9.22 -2.55
C ALA A 11 -14.86 9.09 -2.96
N ALA A 12 -14.61 8.25 -3.95
CA ALA A 12 -13.30 8.13 -4.57
C ALA A 12 -12.89 9.46 -5.22
N PRO A 13 -11.60 9.80 -5.24
CA PRO A 13 -11.14 11.07 -5.77
C PRO A 13 -11.36 11.17 -7.29
N SER A 14 -11.66 12.38 -7.77
CA SER A 14 -11.56 12.68 -9.19
C SER A 14 -10.10 12.56 -9.64
N MET A 15 -9.87 12.44 -10.94
CA MET A 15 -8.53 12.33 -11.49
C MET A 15 -7.73 13.61 -11.20
N GLN A 16 -6.66 13.49 -10.42
CA GLN A 16 -5.79 14.59 -10.00
C GLN A 16 -4.37 14.47 -10.54
N ILE A 17 -3.99 13.28 -10.97
CA ILE A 17 -2.65 13.05 -11.53
C ILE A 17 -2.65 13.32 -13.03
N ASP A 18 -1.45 13.61 -13.54
CA ASP A 18 -1.20 13.82 -14.97
C ASP A 18 -0.57 12.56 -15.56
N GLY A 19 -1.28 11.93 -16.51
CA GLY A 19 -0.79 10.69 -17.14
C GLY A 19 0.51 10.84 -17.93
N ALA A 20 0.92 12.07 -18.25
CA ALA A 20 2.17 12.34 -18.94
C ALA A 20 3.35 12.51 -17.98
N LYS A 21 3.11 12.52 -16.68
CA LYS A 21 4.14 12.70 -15.65
C LYS A 21 4.49 11.37 -14.98
N LYS A 22 5.65 11.36 -14.32
CA LYS A 22 6.11 10.24 -13.51
C LYS A 22 5.84 10.54 -12.04
N TYR A 23 5.45 9.51 -11.31
CA TYR A 23 5.16 9.62 -9.88
C TYR A 23 5.98 8.60 -9.11
N THR A 24 6.61 9.07 -8.04
CA THR A 24 7.40 8.24 -7.13
C THR A 24 6.90 8.45 -5.72
N ALA A 25 6.69 7.36 -4.99
CA ALA A 25 6.30 7.41 -3.59
C ALA A 25 7.51 7.14 -2.70
N THR A 26 7.65 7.93 -1.64
CA THR A 26 8.62 7.67 -0.57
C THR A 26 7.84 7.27 0.67
N LEU A 27 8.03 6.02 1.09
CA LEU A 27 7.39 5.46 2.27
C LEU A 27 8.39 5.51 3.43
N ASP A 28 8.16 6.43 4.35
CA ASP A 28 8.97 6.56 5.56
C ASP A 28 8.33 5.71 6.65
N THR A 29 9.03 4.67 7.09
CA THR A 29 8.51 3.73 8.08
C THR A 29 9.38 3.69 9.32
N SER A 30 8.86 3.10 10.40
CA SER A 30 9.62 2.91 11.63
C SER A 30 10.86 2.03 11.48
N LEU A 31 10.97 1.27 10.39
CA LEU A 31 12.14 0.42 10.09
C LEU A 31 13.04 0.97 8.98
N GLY A 32 12.72 2.13 8.43
CA GLY A 32 13.49 2.76 7.38
C GLY A 32 12.62 3.25 6.23
N THR A 33 13.28 3.71 5.17
CA THR A 33 12.62 4.35 4.04
C THR A 33 12.69 3.48 2.80
N MET A 34 11.57 3.39 2.07
CA MET A 34 11.49 2.75 0.76
C MET A 34 11.01 3.77 -0.25
N LYS A 35 11.46 3.64 -1.49
CA LYS A 35 10.92 4.41 -2.61
C LYS A 35 10.33 3.45 -3.63
N ALA A 36 9.24 3.86 -4.25
CA ALA A 36 8.54 3.06 -5.24
C ALA A 36 8.16 3.90 -6.45
N ASP A 37 8.36 3.34 -7.63
CA ASP A 37 7.83 3.91 -8.87
C ASP A 37 6.38 3.51 -9.01
N LEU A 38 5.52 4.47 -9.35
CA LEU A 38 4.09 4.22 -9.53
C LEU A 38 3.77 4.07 -11.03
N PHE A 39 2.97 3.06 -11.36
CA PHE A 39 2.69 2.68 -12.74
C PHE A 39 1.43 3.37 -13.26
N VAL A 40 1.57 4.66 -13.58
CA VAL A 40 0.44 5.50 -14.03
C VAL A 40 -0.22 4.93 -15.29
N SER A 41 0.57 4.43 -16.25
CA SER A 41 0.01 3.91 -17.50
C SER A 41 -0.75 2.59 -17.30
N ASP A 42 -0.27 1.74 -16.40
CA ASP A 42 -0.88 0.43 -16.15
C ASP A 42 -2.16 0.56 -15.31
N ALA A 43 -2.14 1.43 -14.32
CA ALA A 43 -3.20 1.51 -13.33
C ALA A 43 -3.48 2.98 -12.92
N PRO A 44 -3.95 3.80 -13.85
CA PRO A 44 -4.12 5.24 -13.59
C PRO A 44 -5.09 5.56 -12.45
N THR A 45 -6.20 4.85 -12.35
CA THR A 45 -7.18 5.08 -11.28
C THR A 45 -6.61 4.70 -9.92
N THR A 46 -5.93 3.57 -9.84
CA THR A 46 -5.32 3.09 -8.60
C THR A 46 -4.19 4.01 -8.15
N VAL A 47 -3.32 4.44 -9.09
CA VAL A 47 -2.25 5.38 -8.76
C VAL A 47 -2.84 6.71 -8.32
N ASN A 48 -3.87 7.20 -9.00
CA ASN A 48 -4.55 8.43 -8.60
C ASN A 48 -5.09 8.33 -7.16
N ASN A 49 -5.73 7.22 -6.82
CA ASN A 49 -6.24 6.97 -5.49
C ASN A 49 -5.10 6.97 -4.45
N PHE A 50 -4.05 6.26 -4.73
CA PHE A 50 -2.89 6.17 -3.81
C PHE A 50 -2.25 7.54 -3.60
N VAL A 51 -2.03 8.30 -4.67
CA VAL A 51 -1.46 9.65 -4.60
C VAL A 51 -2.38 10.58 -3.81
N PHE A 52 -3.68 10.53 -4.06
CA PHE A 52 -4.65 11.31 -3.29
C PHE A 52 -4.56 11.01 -1.80
N LEU A 53 -4.64 9.75 -1.43
CA LEU A 53 -4.61 9.35 -0.02
C LEU A 53 -3.28 9.74 0.64
N ALA A 54 -2.16 9.53 -0.05
CA ALA A 54 -0.84 9.91 0.46
C ALA A 54 -0.77 11.42 0.72
N ARG A 55 -1.26 12.24 -0.22
CA ARG A 55 -1.25 13.70 -0.10
C ARG A 55 -2.18 14.21 1.00
N GLN A 56 -3.22 13.47 1.33
CA GLN A 56 -4.13 13.80 2.44
C GLN A 56 -3.56 13.38 3.80
N GLY A 57 -2.39 12.76 3.86
CA GLY A 57 -1.84 12.22 5.09
C GLY A 57 -2.60 11.00 5.61
N PHE A 58 -3.38 10.35 4.76
CA PHE A 58 -4.21 9.21 5.14
C PHE A 58 -3.39 8.07 5.75
N TYR A 59 -2.20 7.81 5.20
CA TYR A 59 -1.36 6.71 5.63
C TYR A 59 -0.50 7.03 6.86
N ASP A 60 -0.50 8.27 7.32
CA ASP A 60 0.32 8.66 8.47
C ASP A 60 -0.15 7.92 9.72
N GLY A 61 0.77 7.23 10.39
CA GLY A 61 0.48 6.46 11.60
C GLY A 61 -0.14 5.09 11.36
N VAL A 62 -0.37 4.70 10.11
CA VAL A 62 -0.97 3.41 9.76
C VAL A 62 0.08 2.31 9.88
N THR A 63 -0.31 1.16 10.41
CA THR A 63 0.61 0.04 10.65
C THR A 63 0.59 -1.00 9.52
N PHE A 64 1.67 -1.77 9.44
CA PHE A 64 1.66 -3.01 8.68
C PHE A 64 0.99 -4.07 9.55
N HIS A 65 -0.27 -4.31 9.31
CA HIS A 65 -1.10 -5.17 10.17
C HIS A 65 -0.97 -6.66 9.86
N ARG A 66 -0.35 -7.03 8.75
CA ARG A 66 -0.16 -8.41 8.34
C ARG A 66 1.12 -8.53 7.51
N VAL A 67 2.09 -9.31 7.99
CA VAL A 67 3.32 -9.57 7.25
C VAL A 67 3.61 -11.06 7.25
N ILE A 68 4.01 -11.59 6.09
CA ILE A 68 4.34 -13.00 5.94
C ILE A 68 5.67 -13.08 5.20
N ASN A 69 6.68 -13.63 5.87
CA ASN A 69 8.01 -13.83 5.30
C ASN A 69 7.91 -14.66 4.01
N ASN A 70 8.67 -14.29 3.01
CA ASN A 70 8.68 -14.91 1.68
C ASN A 70 7.37 -14.76 0.90
N PHE A 71 6.49 -13.89 1.35
CA PHE A 71 5.24 -13.59 0.66
C PHE A 71 5.03 -12.08 0.51
N MET A 72 4.52 -11.41 1.54
CA MET A 72 4.18 -9.99 1.40
C MET A 72 4.08 -9.28 2.75
N ALA A 73 4.08 -7.94 2.69
CA ALA A 73 3.78 -7.07 3.82
C ALA A 73 2.57 -6.21 3.45
N GLN A 74 1.51 -6.28 4.24
CA GLN A 74 0.23 -5.60 3.97
C GLN A 74 -0.01 -4.47 4.95
N THR A 75 -0.54 -3.36 4.43
CA THR A 75 -0.77 -2.13 5.18
C THR A 75 -1.93 -1.34 4.56
N GLY A 76 -2.13 -0.13 5.02
CA GLY A 76 -3.09 0.81 4.42
C GLY A 76 -4.46 0.82 5.07
N ASP A 77 -4.67 0.03 6.11
CA ASP A 77 -5.91 0.04 6.88
C ASP A 77 -5.76 0.94 8.10
N PRO A 78 -6.46 2.07 8.18
CA PRO A 78 -6.35 2.97 9.32
C PRO A 78 -6.78 2.35 10.64
N THR A 79 -7.58 1.28 10.62
CA THR A 79 -7.99 0.58 11.84
C THR A 79 -7.00 -0.49 12.28
N GLY A 80 -6.13 -0.95 11.37
CA GLY A 80 -5.14 -1.99 11.67
C GLY A 80 -5.72 -3.38 11.83
N THR A 81 -6.97 -3.61 11.45
CA THR A 81 -7.67 -4.89 11.61
C THR A 81 -7.72 -5.74 10.36
N GLY A 82 -7.47 -5.14 9.21
CA GLY A 82 -7.62 -5.78 7.89
C GLY A 82 -8.98 -5.56 7.25
N THR A 83 -9.90 -4.89 7.95
CA THR A 83 -11.27 -4.66 7.46
C THR A 83 -11.59 -3.20 7.15
N GLY A 84 -10.71 -2.28 7.51
CA GLY A 84 -10.93 -0.85 7.31
C GLY A 84 -10.50 -0.37 5.93
N GLY A 85 -10.90 0.85 5.61
CA GLY A 85 -10.59 1.47 4.33
C GLY A 85 -10.88 2.96 4.36
N PRO A 86 -10.89 3.61 3.19
CA PRO A 86 -11.01 5.06 3.09
C PRO A 86 -12.46 5.58 3.06
N GLY A 87 -13.45 4.71 3.15
CA GLY A 87 -14.86 5.08 3.10
C GLY A 87 -15.51 4.92 1.74
N TYR A 88 -14.78 4.43 0.76
CA TYR A 88 -15.28 4.18 -0.61
C TYR A 88 -14.58 2.95 -1.20
N ARG A 89 -15.09 2.47 -2.32
CA ARG A 89 -14.48 1.39 -3.10
C ARG A 89 -14.38 1.81 -4.56
N PHE A 90 -13.44 1.21 -5.28
CA PHE A 90 -13.30 1.43 -6.72
C PHE A 90 -12.91 0.14 -7.43
N ASN A 91 -13.08 0.13 -8.75
CA ASN A 91 -12.93 -1.06 -9.57
C ASN A 91 -11.47 -1.47 -9.78
N ASP A 92 -11.28 -2.76 -10.03
CA ASP A 92 -9.98 -3.30 -10.42
C ASP A 92 -9.55 -2.73 -11.78
N GLU A 93 -8.25 -2.67 -11.97
CA GLU A 93 -7.65 -2.35 -13.27
C GLU A 93 -6.91 -3.59 -13.78
N PRO A 94 -6.74 -3.74 -15.10
CA PRO A 94 -6.12 -4.94 -15.67
C PRO A 94 -4.72 -5.19 -15.15
N VAL A 95 -4.38 -6.45 -14.87
CA VAL A 95 -3.06 -6.87 -14.40
C VAL A 95 -2.30 -7.49 -15.56
N SER A 96 -1.21 -6.83 -15.97
CA SER A 96 -0.35 -7.31 -17.05
C SER A 96 1.05 -7.71 -16.58
N ARG A 97 1.35 -7.49 -15.30
CA ARG A 97 2.65 -7.79 -14.70
C ARG A 97 2.56 -8.98 -13.77
N LYS A 98 3.71 -9.54 -13.42
CA LYS A 98 3.81 -10.61 -12.41
C LYS A 98 4.02 -9.99 -11.04
N TYR A 99 3.68 -10.76 -10.01
CA TYR A 99 3.90 -10.35 -8.61
C TYR A 99 5.33 -10.67 -8.20
N GLU A 100 6.24 -9.82 -8.64
CA GLU A 100 7.67 -9.93 -8.36
C GLU A 100 8.02 -9.21 -7.06
N ARG A 101 9.18 -9.55 -6.50
CA ARG A 101 9.73 -8.87 -5.33
C ARG A 101 9.68 -7.35 -5.50
N GLY A 102 9.12 -6.67 -4.52
CA GLY A 102 8.98 -5.21 -4.52
C GLY A 102 7.70 -4.69 -5.14
N THR A 103 6.88 -5.53 -5.77
CA THR A 103 5.62 -5.12 -6.39
C THR A 103 4.64 -4.58 -5.34
N LEU A 104 4.04 -3.42 -5.63
CA LEU A 104 2.93 -2.87 -4.88
C LEU A 104 1.62 -3.25 -5.57
N ALA A 105 0.72 -3.88 -4.84
CA ALA A 105 -0.58 -4.29 -5.35
C ALA A 105 -1.68 -4.00 -4.34
N MET A 106 -2.90 -3.77 -4.83
CA MET A 106 -4.04 -3.49 -3.96
C MET A 106 -4.60 -4.76 -3.33
N ALA A 107 -4.73 -4.74 -2.00
CA ALA A 107 -5.52 -5.75 -1.32
C ALA A 107 -7.00 -5.51 -1.58
N ASN A 108 -7.80 -6.57 -1.58
CA ASN A 108 -9.25 -6.46 -1.81
C ASN A 108 -10.01 -7.58 -1.09
N ALA A 109 -11.33 -7.45 -1.08
CA ALA A 109 -12.26 -8.42 -0.50
C ALA A 109 -13.10 -9.08 -1.60
N GLY A 110 -12.55 -9.23 -2.79
CA GLY A 110 -13.21 -9.75 -3.97
C GLY A 110 -13.16 -8.73 -5.11
N PRO A 111 -13.77 -9.03 -6.28
CA PRO A 111 -13.74 -8.13 -7.43
C PRO A 111 -14.27 -6.72 -7.11
N ASN A 112 -13.56 -5.71 -7.61
CA ASN A 112 -14.00 -4.32 -7.54
C ASN A 112 -14.25 -3.78 -6.13
N THR A 113 -13.39 -4.17 -5.18
CA THR A 113 -13.49 -3.73 -3.78
C THR A 113 -12.22 -3.03 -3.29
N ASN A 114 -11.50 -2.37 -4.18
CA ASN A 114 -10.29 -1.64 -3.82
C ASN A 114 -10.62 -0.41 -2.96
N GLY A 115 -9.77 -0.15 -1.99
CA GLY A 115 -9.90 1.02 -1.13
C GLY A 115 -8.54 1.64 -0.85
N SER A 116 -8.01 1.42 0.35
CA SER A 116 -6.71 1.97 0.75
C SER A 116 -5.66 0.92 1.05
N GLN A 117 -6.07 -0.33 1.32
CA GLN A 117 -5.12 -1.37 1.69
C GLN A 117 -4.31 -1.83 0.49
N PHE A 118 -3.01 -1.99 0.69
CA PHE A 118 -2.12 -2.52 -0.33
C PHE A 118 -1.07 -3.42 0.33
N PHE A 119 -0.40 -4.21 -0.50
CA PHE A 119 0.69 -5.03 -0.01
C PHE A 119 1.91 -4.91 -0.92
N ILE A 120 3.07 -5.18 -0.35
CA ILE A 120 4.35 -5.16 -1.05
C ILE A 120 4.86 -6.60 -1.07
N ILE A 121 5.12 -7.13 -2.25
CA ILE A 121 5.59 -8.50 -2.43
C ILE A 121 7.03 -8.60 -1.94
N HIS A 122 7.24 -9.49 -0.96
CA HIS A 122 8.57 -9.71 -0.40
C HIS A 122 9.42 -10.61 -1.30
N LYS A 123 8.83 -11.64 -1.87
CA LYS A 123 9.49 -12.58 -2.77
C LYS A 123 8.52 -12.95 -3.89
N ASP A 124 9.04 -13.14 -5.10
CA ASP A 124 8.22 -13.52 -6.26
C ASP A 124 7.19 -14.58 -5.87
N TYR A 125 5.93 -14.33 -6.19
CA TYR A 125 4.84 -15.19 -5.75
C TYR A 125 3.80 -15.33 -6.87
N PRO A 126 3.35 -16.56 -7.18
CA PRO A 126 2.41 -16.80 -8.27
C PRO A 126 0.95 -16.55 -7.86
N LEU A 127 0.60 -15.30 -7.59
CA LEU A 127 -0.78 -14.94 -7.30
C LEU A 127 -1.62 -14.90 -8.57
N PRO A 128 -2.93 -15.21 -8.48
CA PRO A 128 -3.85 -14.96 -9.58
C PRO A 128 -3.93 -13.45 -9.85
N PRO A 129 -4.23 -13.02 -11.10
CA PRO A 129 -4.24 -11.60 -11.47
C PRO A 129 -5.46 -10.84 -10.94
N SER A 130 -5.80 -11.05 -9.68
CA SER A 130 -6.97 -10.48 -9.01
C SER A 130 -6.66 -9.23 -8.20
N TYR A 131 -5.38 -8.83 -8.14
CA TYR A 131 -4.90 -7.70 -7.33
C TYR A 131 -4.22 -6.69 -8.23
N THR A 132 -4.81 -5.52 -8.36
CA THR A 132 -4.28 -4.47 -9.23
C THR A 132 -2.86 -4.09 -8.83
N ILE A 133 -1.92 -4.24 -9.76
CA ILE A 133 -0.52 -3.84 -9.57
C ILE A 133 -0.39 -2.37 -9.96
N PHE A 134 0.15 -1.55 -9.06
CA PHE A 134 0.25 -0.12 -9.30
C PHE A 134 1.63 0.49 -9.06
N GLY A 135 2.61 -0.30 -8.64
CA GLY A 135 3.96 0.22 -8.42
C GLY A 135 4.97 -0.87 -8.10
N LYS A 136 6.22 -0.44 -7.93
CA LYS A 136 7.31 -1.33 -7.55
C LYS A 136 8.37 -0.56 -6.78
N VAL A 137 8.86 -1.16 -5.70
CA VAL A 137 9.96 -0.60 -4.90
C VAL A 137 11.22 -0.51 -5.75
N SER A 138 11.79 0.68 -5.84
CA SER A 138 13.03 0.95 -6.58
C SER A 138 14.23 1.10 -5.65
N GLU A 139 13.99 1.52 -4.40
CA GLU A 139 15.03 1.67 -3.38
C GLU A 139 14.48 1.21 -2.03
N GLY A 140 15.34 0.60 -1.20
CA GLY A 140 14.95 0.21 0.15
C GLY A 140 14.43 -1.20 0.26
N LEU A 141 14.80 -2.12 -0.63
CA LEU A 141 14.42 -3.53 -0.51
C LEU A 141 14.92 -4.16 0.79
N ASP A 142 16.03 -3.67 1.36
CA ASP A 142 16.50 -4.09 2.67
C ASP A 142 15.51 -3.73 3.78
N VAL A 143 14.82 -2.60 3.65
CA VAL A 143 13.76 -2.19 4.59
C VAL A 143 12.55 -3.13 4.45
N LEU A 144 12.18 -3.47 3.22
CA LEU A 144 11.13 -4.45 2.95
C LEU A 144 11.46 -5.78 3.63
N ASP A 145 12.72 -6.23 3.54
CA ASP A 145 13.15 -7.45 4.20
C ASP A 145 12.97 -7.37 5.73
N LYS A 146 13.34 -6.24 6.33
CA LYS A 146 13.15 -6.03 7.78
C LYS A 146 11.68 -6.10 8.17
N ILE A 147 10.81 -5.51 7.37
CA ILE A 147 9.36 -5.53 7.63
C ILE A 147 8.83 -6.96 7.52
N ALA A 148 9.08 -7.62 6.40
CA ALA A 148 8.49 -8.92 6.10
C ALA A 148 9.03 -10.05 6.99
N THR A 149 10.23 -9.91 7.54
CA THR A 149 10.84 -10.90 8.42
C THR A 149 10.66 -10.58 9.90
N SER A 150 9.94 -9.53 10.24
CA SER A 150 9.68 -9.18 11.64
C SER A 150 8.88 -10.28 12.33
N PRO A 151 9.17 -10.54 13.64
CA PRO A 151 8.38 -11.51 14.40
C PRO A 151 6.91 -11.16 14.42
N THR A 152 6.05 -12.17 14.21
CA THR A 152 4.60 -12.01 14.16
C THR A 152 3.91 -12.92 15.18
N GLY A 153 2.65 -12.64 15.42
CA GLY A 153 1.78 -13.43 16.27
C GLY A 153 0.37 -12.89 16.22
N PRO A 154 -0.57 -13.48 16.97
CA PRO A 154 -1.95 -13.01 16.99
C PRO A 154 -2.05 -11.54 17.44
N GLY A 155 -2.86 -10.76 16.73
CA GLY A 155 -3.10 -9.36 17.02
C GLY A 155 -4.30 -8.82 16.27
N LYS A 156 -4.43 -7.49 16.23
CA LYS A 156 -5.57 -6.83 15.57
C LYS A 156 -5.70 -7.21 14.10
N GLY A 157 -4.59 -7.44 13.41
CA GLY A 157 -4.58 -7.81 11.99
C GLY A 157 -4.69 -9.31 11.72
N GLY A 158 -4.91 -10.13 12.75
CA GLY A 158 -4.99 -11.58 12.62
C GLY A 158 -3.75 -12.28 13.15
N PRO A 159 -3.51 -13.55 12.73
CA PRO A 159 -2.41 -14.36 13.27
C PRO A 159 -1.00 -13.88 12.85
N ASP A 160 -0.89 -13.10 11.79
CA ASP A 160 0.39 -12.64 11.23
C ASP A 160 0.62 -11.15 11.50
N THR A 161 0.19 -10.66 12.64
CA THR A 161 0.41 -9.28 13.06
C THR A 161 1.82 -9.12 13.63
N PRO A 162 2.60 -8.11 13.20
CA PRO A 162 3.91 -7.86 13.82
C PRO A 162 3.80 -7.67 15.31
N ARG A 163 4.68 -8.34 16.07
CA ARG A 163 4.67 -8.26 17.54
C ARG A 163 5.08 -6.88 18.03
N THR A 164 6.01 -6.24 17.33
CA THR A 164 6.33 -4.83 17.53
C THR A 164 5.68 -4.05 16.39
N PRO A 165 4.84 -3.07 16.68
CA PRO A 165 4.17 -2.33 15.61
C PRO A 165 5.15 -1.72 14.63
N ILE A 166 4.88 -1.91 13.34
CA ILE A 166 5.64 -1.30 12.25
C ILE A 166 4.73 -0.24 11.64
N THR A 167 5.16 1.00 11.73
CA THR A 167 4.31 2.15 11.41
C THR A 167 4.81 2.89 10.17
N ILE A 168 3.89 3.32 9.33
CA ILE A 168 4.15 4.29 8.27
C ILE A 168 4.13 5.66 8.94
N ASN A 169 5.27 6.35 8.93
CA ASN A 169 5.35 7.72 9.46
C ASN A 169 4.71 8.69 8.46
N SER A 170 5.06 8.52 7.18
CA SER A 170 4.49 9.33 6.10
C SER A 170 4.72 8.65 4.74
N ILE A 171 3.88 9.02 3.77
CA ILE A 171 4.12 8.70 2.37
C ILE A 171 4.10 10.03 1.61
N THR A 172 5.22 10.38 0.97
CA THR A 172 5.34 11.57 0.15
C THR A 172 5.39 11.20 -1.32
N ILE A 173 4.83 12.06 -2.15
CA ILE A 173 4.73 11.83 -3.59
C ILE A 173 5.60 12.87 -4.31
N ALA A 174 6.50 12.39 -5.17
CA ALA A 174 7.26 13.25 -6.07
C ALA A 174 6.68 13.11 -7.48
N GLU A 175 6.50 14.23 -8.14
CA GLU A 175 5.96 14.33 -9.49
C GLU A 175 7.03 14.95 -10.40
N SER A 176 7.26 14.35 -11.56
CA SER A 176 8.25 14.87 -12.50
C SER A 176 7.85 14.76 -13.97
#